data_1e67104b1317a89a6922f52bd8b11e44
#
_entry.id   1e67104b1317a89a6922f52bd8b11e44
#
_cell.length_a   1.000
_cell.length_b   1.000
_cell.length_c   1.000
_cell.angle_alpha   90.00
_cell.angle_beta   90.00
_cell.angle_gamma   90.00
#
_symmetry.space_group_name_H-M   'P 1'
#
loop_
_entity.id
_entity.type
_entity.pdbx_description
1 polymer ?
#
loop_
_entity_poly.entity_id
_entity_poly.type
_entity_poly.pdbx_seq_one_letter_code
_entity_poly.pdbx_strand_id
1 'polypeptide(L)'
;MADNTVTPVQVAQTGAQAAASQTTPQEKPIVSDEVSVITEGTIINGDVISNGSLDIRGQVDGNVSCNGKLTVTGVVNGNSNTSEFFADSAQVEGEVVSSGTVKIGLGSVIIGNVTSSSAVIAGAIKGDIDVQGPVVVDTSAVVMGNIKSRSVQINNGAVIEGFCSQCYADVDVQSLFNAKKGN
;
A
#
# COMPACT_ATOMS: atom_id res chain seq x y z
N MET A 1 39.64 -26.99 55.13
CA MET A 1 39.41 -26.65 54.75
C MET A 1 38.72 -26.34 53.83
N ALA A 2 38.09 -26.12 53.25
CA ALA A 2 37.53 -26.05 52.48
C ALA A 2 36.81 -25.49 51.88
N ASP A 3 36.28 -25.07 51.39
CA ASP A 3 35.77 -24.62 50.80
C ASP A 3 35.01 -24.37 50.11
N ASN A 4 34.47 -24.03 49.78
CA ASN A 4 33.81 -23.77 49.24
C ASN A 4 33.19 -23.20 48.52
N THR A 5 32.83 -22.98 48.22
CA THR A 5 32.51 -22.46 47.71
C THR A 5 31.86 -22.07 46.82
N VAL A 6 31.61 -22.06 46.21
CA VAL A 6 31.16 -22.00 45.20
C VAL A 6 30.02 -21.59 44.84
N THR A 7 29.44 -21.81 45.12
CA THR A 7 28.28 -21.60 45.09
C THR A 7 27.68 -20.55 44.51
N PRO A 8 27.90 -19.65 44.67
CA PRO A 8 27.24 -18.56 44.33
C PRO A 8 26.97 -18.43 42.93
N VAL A 9 27.65 -18.95 42.37
CA VAL A 9 27.62 -18.77 41.18
C VAL A 9 26.38 -18.83 40.61
N GLN A 10 25.80 -19.68 40.90
CA GLN A 10 24.72 -19.91 40.22
C GLN A 10 23.78 -18.96 40.28
N VAL A 11 23.72 -18.54 41.18
CA VAL A 11 22.76 -17.72 41.37
C VAL A 11 22.65 -16.71 40.43
N ALA A 12 23.59 -16.30 40.16
CA ALA A 12 23.57 -15.18 39.43
C ALA A 12 22.82 -15.37 38.26
N GLN A 13 22.97 -16.38 37.79
CA GLN A 13 22.41 -16.48 36.60
C GLN A 13 21.05 -16.44 36.60
N THR A 14 20.59 -16.92 37.46
CA THR A 14 19.26 -17.00 37.41
C THR A 14 18.67 -15.71 37.37
N GLY A 15 19.11 -14.92 38.06
CA GLY A 15 18.45 -13.71 38.11
C GLY A 15 18.45 -13.02 36.83
N ALA A 16 19.42 -13.22 36.20
CA ALA A 16 19.54 -12.49 35.03
C ALA A 16 18.44 -12.81 34.11
N GLN A 17 18.11 -13.98 34.07
CA GLN A 17 17.17 -14.24 33.14
C GLN A 17 15.92 -13.73 33.45
N ALA A 18 15.60 -13.76 34.51
CA ALA A 18 14.30 -13.35 34.80
C ALA A 18 14.06 -11.99 34.33
N ALA A 19 14.98 -11.25 34.42
CA ALA A 19 14.74 -9.90 34.12
C ALA A 19 14.44 -9.72 32.70
N ALA A 20 15.05 -10.44 31.97
CA ALA A 20 14.93 -10.16 30.63
C ALA A 20 13.54 -10.30 30.15
N SER A 21 12.89 -11.10 30.78
CA SER A 21 11.71 -11.44 30.15
C SER A 21 10.69 -10.43 30.19
N GLN A 22 10.82 -9.46 30.93
CA GLN A 22 9.72 -8.78 31.03
C GLN A 22 9.55 -7.62 30.40
N THR A 23 10.30 -7.19 29.98
CA THR A 23 10.06 -5.95 29.56
C THR A 23 9.69 -5.97 28.28
N THR A 24 8.65 -6.03 27.98
CA THR A 24 8.25 -5.71 26.73
C THR A 24 7.73 -4.39 26.69
N PRO A 25 8.42 -3.54 26.29
CA PRO A 25 7.95 -2.26 26.01
C PRO A 25 7.07 -2.43 24.81
N GLN A 26 6.07 -1.78 24.80
CA GLN A 26 5.29 -1.63 23.63
C GLN A 26 6.12 -0.91 22.61
N GLU A 27 6.77 -1.65 21.80
CA GLU A 27 7.44 -1.06 20.70
C GLU A 27 6.39 -0.57 19.75
N LYS A 28 6.48 0.69 19.47
CA LYS A 28 5.86 1.23 18.28
C LYS A 28 6.28 0.33 17.12
N PRO A 29 5.40 0.10 16.18
CA PRO A 29 5.80 -0.67 15.03
C PRO A 29 7.00 0.01 14.40
N ILE A 30 8.11 -0.61 14.57
CA ILE A 30 9.30 -0.18 13.88
C ILE A 30 9.03 -0.56 12.45
N VAL A 31 8.85 0.43 11.63
CA VAL A 31 8.92 0.22 10.20
C VAL A 31 10.37 -0.10 9.96
N SER A 32 10.67 -1.37 9.92
CA SER A 32 12.03 -1.76 9.59
C SER A 32 12.25 -1.41 8.13
N ASP A 33 13.35 -0.75 7.85
CA ASP A 33 13.73 -0.47 6.47
C ASP A 33 14.15 -1.76 5.73
N GLU A 34 13.81 -2.90 6.28
CA GLU A 34 14.11 -4.18 5.67
C GLU A 34 13.22 -4.39 4.46
N VAL A 35 13.84 -4.73 3.36
CA VAL A 35 13.14 -5.04 2.11
C VAL A 35 13.18 -6.53 1.88
N SER A 36 12.02 -7.16 1.91
CA SER A 36 11.88 -8.57 1.54
C SER A 36 11.64 -8.66 0.03
N VAL A 37 12.35 -9.54 -0.63
CA VAL A 37 12.26 -9.69 -2.09
C VAL A 37 11.75 -11.08 -2.45
N ILE A 38 10.67 -11.13 -3.20
CA ILE A 38 10.13 -12.36 -3.80
C ILE A 38 10.63 -12.37 -5.25
N THR A 39 11.57 -13.24 -5.54
CA THR A 39 12.24 -13.27 -6.84
C THR A 39 11.36 -13.87 -7.94
N GLU A 40 11.73 -13.61 -9.18
CA GLU A 40 11.08 -14.22 -10.35
C GLU A 40 11.15 -15.75 -10.24
N GLY A 41 10.09 -16.40 -10.64
CA GLY A 41 10.01 -17.85 -10.53
C GLY A 41 9.52 -18.36 -9.20
N THR A 42 9.33 -17.50 -8.22
CA THR A 42 8.73 -17.86 -6.94
C THR A 42 7.23 -17.73 -7.02
N ILE A 43 6.53 -18.77 -6.63
CA ILE A 43 5.06 -18.77 -6.56
C ILE A 43 4.68 -18.95 -5.10
N ILE A 44 3.92 -18.03 -4.57
CA ILE A 44 3.41 -18.09 -3.20
C ILE A 44 1.91 -18.30 -3.25
N ASN A 45 1.46 -19.37 -2.60
CA ASN A 45 0.03 -19.63 -2.47
C ASN A 45 -0.34 -19.43 -1.01
N GLY A 46 -0.91 -18.29 -0.71
CA GLY A 46 -1.30 -17.92 0.64
C GLY A 46 -1.00 -16.46 0.94
N ASP A 47 -1.32 -16.06 2.16
CA ASP A 47 -1.19 -14.66 2.55
C ASP A 47 0.26 -14.30 2.87
N VAL A 48 0.68 -13.13 2.46
CA VAL A 48 2.00 -12.59 2.71
C VAL A 48 1.87 -11.39 3.65
N ILE A 49 2.55 -11.47 4.78
CA ILE A 49 2.56 -10.36 5.75
C ILE A 49 3.98 -9.89 5.95
N SER A 50 4.22 -8.61 5.76
CA SER A 50 5.52 -7.99 5.98
C SER A 50 5.40 -6.73 6.84
N ASN A 51 6.29 -6.59 7.79
CA ASN A 51 6.34 -5.37 8.60
C ASN A 51 7.21 -4.27 7.97
N GLY A 52 8.07 -4.64 7.03
CA GLY A 52 8.91 -3.72 6.27
C GLY A 52 8.40 -3.53 4.85
N SER A 53 9.30 -3.19 3.96
CA SER A 53 9.01 -3.07 2.53
C SER A 53 9.05 -4.43 1.85
N LEU A 54 8.26 -4.61 0.81
CA LEU A 54 8.15 -5.86 0.07
C LEU A 54 8.29 -5.60 -1.43
N ASP A 55 9.16 -6.38 -2.09
CA ASP A 55 9.35 -6.32 -3.55
C ASP A 55 8.92 -7.67 -4.14
N ILE A 56 7.86 -7.66 -4.92
CA ILE A 56 7.28 -8.87 -5.53
C ILE A 56 7.60 -8.88 -7.01
N ARG A 57 8.48 -9.79 -7.41
CA ARG A 57 8.81 -10.03 -8.83
C ARG A 57 8.23 -11.34 -9.33
N GLY A 58 7.84 -12.21 -8.42
CA GLY A 58 7.23 -13.49 -8.72
C GLY A 58 5.71 -13.43 -8.79
N GLN A 59 5.08 -14.53 -8.48
CA GLN A 59 3.63 -14.63 -8.43
C GLN A 59 3.16 -14.85 -7.00
N VAL A 60 2.14 -14.12 -6.59
CA VAL A 60 1.49 -14.29 -5.29
C VAL A 60 0.00 -14.52 -5.50
N ASP A 61 -0.47 -15.65 -5.02
CA ASP A 61 -1.90 -16.00 -5.03
C ASP A 61 -2.40 -15.95 -3.59
N GLY A 62 -2.83 -14.80 -3.14
CA GLY A 62 -3.29 -14.56 -1.77
C GLY A 62 -3.21 -13.09 -1.41
N ASN A 63 -3.58 -12.78 -0.17
CA ASN A 63 -3.59 -11.41 0.27
C ASN A 63 -2.19 -10.94 0.67
N VAL A 64 -1.86 -9.71 0.35
CA VAL A 64 -0.58 -9.11 0.70
C VAL A 64 -0.81 -7.99 1.69
N SER A 65 -0.20 -8.08 2.85
CA SER A 65 -0.24 -7.03 3.87
C SER A 65 1.17 -6.54 4.17
N CYS A 66 1.41 -5.26 3.93
CA CYS A 66 2.72 -4.68 4.09
C CYS A 66 2.62 -3.33 4.79
N ASN A 67 3.36 -3.15 5.88
CA ASN A 67 3.34 -1.87 6.60
C ASN A 67 4.27 -0.83 5.97
N GLY A 68 5.12 -1.24 5.06
CA GLY A 68 6.03 -0.36 4.35
C GLY A 68 5.60 -0.11 2.91
N LYS A 69 6.57 -0.04 2.02
CA LYS A 69 6.35 0.14 0.60
C LYS A 69 6.22 -1.21 -0.08
N LEU A 70 5.18 -1.40 -0.83
CA LEU A 70 4.98 -2.58 -1.67
C LEU A 70 5.34 -2.24 -3.12
N THR A 71 6.35 -2.91 -3.65
CA THR A 71 6.72 -2.81 -5.06
C THR A 71 6.32 -4.10 -5.76
N VAL A 72 5.55 -4.01 -6.82
CA VAL A 72 5.10 -5.16 -7.59
C VAL A 72 5.61 -5.03 -9.02
N THR A 73 6.35 -6.03 -9.46
CA THR A 73 6.81 -6.14 -10.84
C THR A 73 6.36 -7.49 -11.44
N GLY A 74 5.70 -8.30 -10.65
CA GLY A 74 5.17 -9.61 -11.06
C GLY A 74 3.65 -9.65 -11.10
N VAL A 75 3.09 -10.77 -10.66
CA VAL A 75 1.65 -11.01 -10.66
C VAL A 75 1.15 -11.16 -9.23
N VAL A 76 0.11 -10.45 -8.89
CA VAL A 76 -0.55 -10.57 -7.58
C VAL A 76 -2.04 -10.83 -7.79
N ASN A 77 -2.51 -11.95 -7.29
CA ASN A 77 -3.92 -12.31 -7.32
C ASN A 77 -4.47 -12.30 -5.90
N GLY A 78 -5.06 -11.21 -5.51
CA GLY A 78 -5.62 -11.05 -4.16
C GLY A 78 -5.57 -9.60 -3.71
N ASN A 79 -6.04 -9.37 -2.49
CA ASN A 79 -6.11 -8.01 -1.97
C ASN A 79 -4.75 -7.56 -1.43
N SER A 80 -4.42 -6.31 -1.67
CA SER A 80 -3.17 -5.72 -1.22
C SER A 80 -3.44 -4.57 -0.25
N ASN A 81 -2.88 -4.65 0.95
CA ASN A 81 -2.99 -3.60 1.95
C ASN A 81 -1.58 -3.10 2.30
N THR A 82 -1.31 -1.83 2.08
CA THR A 82 0.05 -1.30 2.19
C THR A 82 0.06 0.19 2.56
N SER A 83 1.18 0.67 3.04
CA SER A 83 1.34 2.12 3.24
C SER A 83 1.60 2.84 1.93
N GLU A 84 2.46 2.31 1.08
CA GLU A 84 2.72 2.84 -0.24
C GLU A 84 2.71 1.71 -1.27
N PHE A 85 2.05 1.90 -2.38
CA PHE A 85 1.95 0.92 -3.45
C PHE A 85 2.63 1.42 -4.72
N PHE A 86 3.52 0.62 -5.26
CA PHE A 86 4.19 0.89 -6.51
C PHE A 86 4.12 -0.32 -7.43
N ALA A 87 3.49 -0.17 -8.57
CA ALA A 87 3.42 -1.21 -9.59
C ALA A 87 4.16 -0.74 -10.85
N ASP A 88 4.99 -1.58 -11.42
CA ASP A 88 5.69 -1.31 -12.66
C ASP A 88 5.74 -2.59 -13.49
N SER A 89 5.15 -2.58 -14.66
CA SER A 89 5.02 -3.76 -15.53
C SER A 89 4.37 -4.95 -14.80
N ALA A 90 3.46 -4.68 -13.89
CA ALA A 90 2.85 -5.65 -13.00
C ALA A 90 1.41 -5.95 -13.38
N GLN A 91 0.94 -7.13 -13.01
CA GLN A 91 -0.46 -7.49 -13.12
C GLN A 91 -1.01 -7.72 -11.71
N VAL A 92 -2.07 -7.00 -11.35
CA VAL A 92 -2.70 -7.11 -10.04
C VAL A 92 -4.19 -7.34 -10.22
N GLU A 93 -4.70 -8.43 -9.67
CA GLU A 93 -6.12 -8.73 -9.66
C GLU A 93 -6.61 -8.74 -8.22
N GLY A 94 -7.44 -7.79 -7.87
CA GLY A 94 -7.98 -7.66 -6.52
C GLY A 94 -8.04 -6.22 -6.05
N GLU A 95 -8.39 -6.04 -4.79
CA GLU A 95 -8.50 -4.71 -4.22
C GLU A 95 -7.14 -4.22 -3.71
N VAL A 96 -6.79 -3.00 -4.05
CA VAL A 96 -5.57 -2.35 -3.57
C VAL A 96 -5.94 -1.24 -2.60
N VAL A 97 -5.54 -1.40 -1.35
CA VAL A 97 -5.76 -0.40 -0.31
C VAL A 97 -4.42 0.15 0.15
N SER A 98 -4.25 1.45 0.04
CA SER A 98 -3.04 2.12 0.50
C SER A 98 -3.37 3.32 1.37
N SER A 99 -2.72 3.44 2.51
CA SER A 99 -2.90 4.60 3.37
C SER A 99 -2.15 5.84 2.86
N GLY A 100 -1.21 5.65 1.96
CA GLY A 100 -0.42 6.73 1.35
C GLY A 100 -0.64 6.84 -0.15
N THR A 101 0.45 6.76 -0.89
CA THR A 101 0.44 6.98 -2.34
C THR A 101 0.42 5.67 -3.12
N VAL A 102 -0.43 5.60 -4.12
CA VAL A 102 -0.43 4.53 -5.12
C VAL A 102 0.18 5.07 -6.41
N LYS A 103 1.20 4.38 -6.89
CA LYS A 103 1.83 4.69 -8.16
C LYS A 103 1.73 3.50 -9.09
N ILE A 104 1.11 3.69 -10.22
CA ILE A 104 0.93 2.65 -11.22
C ILE A 104 1.73 3.05 -12.45
N GLY A 105 2.83 2.35 -12.69
CA GLY A 105 3.76 2.61 -13.79
C GLY A 105 3.29 2.05 -15.11
N LEU A 106 4.08 2.31 -16.13
CA LEU A 106 3.80 1.86 -17.49
C LEU A 106 3.76 0.33 -17.57
N GLY A 107 2.88 -0.18 -18.38
CA GLY A 107 2.78 -1.63 -18.55
C GLY A 107 2.07 -2.38 -17.43
N SER A 108 1.68 -1.67 -16.38
CA SER A 108 0.95 -2.28 -15.27
C SER A 108 -0.54 -2.37 -15.59
N VAL A 109 -1.15 -3.46 -15.19
CA VAL A 109 -2.59 -3.68 -15.33
C VAL A 109 -3.16 -4.01 -13.96
N ILE A 110 -4.15 -3.24 -13.53
CA ILE A 110 -4.86 -3.50 -12.27
C ILE A 110 -6.32 -3.77 -12.58
N ILE A 111 -6.81 -4.89 -12.09
CA ILE A 111 -8.22 -5.28 -12.23
C ILE A 111 -8.81 -5.37 -10.82
N GLY A 112 -9.54 -4.35 -10.43
CA GLY A 112 -10.12 -4.26 -9.09
C GLY A 112 -10.19 -2.83 -8.59
N ASN A 113 -10.61 -2.68 -7.35
CA ASN A 113 -10.78 -1.36 -6.77
C ASN A 113 -9.48 -0.84 -6.17
N VAL A 114 -9.26 0.44 -6.27
CA VAL A 114 -8.07 1.10 -5.71
C VAL A 114 -8.50 2.17 -4.74
N THR A 115 -8.09 2.04 -3.48
CA THR A 115 -8.36 3.03 -2.44
C THR A 115 -7.04 3.59 -1.93
N SER A 116 -6.90 4.91 -1.92
CA SER A 116 -5.65 5.54 -1.46
C SER A 116 -5.83 6.98 -1.01
N SER A 117 -4.77 7.54 -0.43
CA SER A 117 -4.74 8.97 -0.11
C SER A 117 -4.38 9.82 -1.34
N SER A 118 -3.52 9.32 -2.21
CA SER A 118 -3.19 9.95 -3.49
C SER A 118 -2.81 8.90 -4.52
N ALA A 119 -3.01 9.19 -5.79
CA ALA A 119 -2.72 8.24 -6.85
C ALA A 119 -2.06 8.90 -8.06
N VAL A 120 -1.09 8.20 -8.64
CA VAL A 120 -0.48 8.55 -9.91
C VAL A 120 -0.62 7.33 -10.83
N ILE A 121 -1.29 7.51 -11.94
CA ILE A 121 -1.68 6.42 -12.83
C ILE A 121 -1.05 6.64 -14.20
N ALA A 122 -0.18 5.73 -14.58
CA ALA A 122 0.41 5.70 -15.92
C ALA A 122 0.12 4.37 -16.66
N GLY A 123 -0.50 3.42 -15.95
CA GLY A 123 -0.87 2.11 -16.50
C GLY A 123 -2.36 1.97 -16.77
N ALA A 124 -2.83 0.74 -16.90
CA ALA A 124 -4.23 0.44 -17.14
C ALA A 124 -4.93 0.01 -15.84
N ILE A 125 -6.08 0.57 -15.58
CA ILE A 125 -6.91 0.20 -14.43
C ILE A 125 -8.31 -0.12 -14.89
N LYS A 126 -8.84 -1.22 -14.41
CA LYS A 126 -10.24 -1.60 -14.61
C LYS A 126 -10.89 -1.80 -13.26
N GLY A 127 -11.69 -0.82 -12.84
CA GLY A 127 -12.38 -0.83 -11.55
C GLY A 127 -12.56 0.57 -10.99
N ASP A 128 -13.09 0.64 -9.78
CA ASP A 128 -13.35 1.92 -9.14
C ASP A 128 -12.12 2.44 -8.40
N ILE A 129 -11.86 3.72 -8.53
CA ILE A 129 -10.74 4.38 -7.91
C ILE A 129 -11.29 5.38 -6.89
N ASP A 130 -10.97 5.17 -5.62
CA ASP A 130 -11.38 6.06 -4.53
C ASP A 130 -10.13 6.67 -3.88
N VAL A 131 -9.90 7.94 -4.11
CA VAL A 131 -8.71 8.64 -3.63
C VAL A 131 -9.13 9.89 -2.87
N GLN A 132 -8.79 9.94 -1.59
CA GLN A 132 -9.19 11.07 -0.74
C GLN A 132 -8.48 12.39 -1.11
N GLY A 133 -7.39 12.32 -1.83
CA GLY A 133 -6.57 13.45 -2.25
C GLY A 133 -6.49 13.61 -3.77
N PRO A 134 -5.32 14.02 -4.27
CA PRO A 134 -5.13 14.26 -5.69
C PRO A 134 -4.91 12.97 -6.48
N VAL A 135 -5.48 12.92 -7.66
CA VAL A 135 -5.23 11.89 -8.66
C VAL A 135 -4.56 12.53 -9.86
N VAL A 136 -3.44 11.95 -10.29
CA VAL A 136 -2.77 12.35 -11.53
C VAL A 136 -2.88 11.20 -12.51
N VAL A 137 -3.52 11.44 -13.64
CA VAL A 137 -3.65 10.48 -14.72
C VAL A 137 -2.68 10.88 -15.81
N ASP A 138 -1.66 10.07 -16.03
CA ASP A 138 -0.59 10.38 -16.95
C ASP A 138 -0.97 10.07 -18.41
N THR A 139 -0.14 10.49 -19.33
CA THR A 139 -0.40 10.43 -20.77
C THR A 139 -0.67 9.04 -21.34
N SER A 140 -0.15 8.02 -20.70
CA SER A 140 -0.31 6.63 -21.13
C SER A 140 -1.36 5.86 -20.36
N ALA A 141 -2.02 6.52 -19.43
CA ALA A 141 -2.97 5.85 -18.56
C ALA A 141 -4.29 5.52 -19.26
N VAL A 142 -4.82 4.36 -18.97
CA VAL A 142 -6.14 3.93 -19.41
C VAL A 142 -6.94 3.53 -18.16
N VAL A 143 -8.02 4.22 -17.90
CA VAL A 143 -8.88 3.95 -16.75
C VAL A 143 -10.27 3.59 -17.23
N MET A 144 -10.73 2.40 -16.86
CA MET A 144 -12.08 1.95 -17.13
C MET A 144 -12.82 1.77 -15.79
N GLY A 145 -13.64 2.74 -15.43
CA GLY A 145 -14.37 2.73 -14.16
C GLY A 145 -14.58 4.12 -13.59
N ASN A 146 -15.02 4.16 -12.36
CA ASN A 146 -15.35 5.44 -11.73
C ASN A 146 -14.17 5.97 -10.92
N ILE A 147 -13.92 7.25 -11.01
CA ILE A 147 -12.87 7.91 -10.23
C ILE A 147 -13.54 8.85 -9.24
N LYS A 148 -13.28 8.63 -7.96
CA LYS A 148 -13.66 9.54 -6.89
C LYS A 148 -12.41 10.13 -6.30
N SER A 149 -12.34 11.44 -6.23
CA SER A 149 -11.15 12.10 -5.72
C SER A 149 -11.44 13.51 -5.24
N ARG A 150 -10.45 14.12 -4.60
CA ARG A 150 -10.52 15.53 -4.23
C ARG A 150 -10.18 16.44 -5.41
N SER A 151 -9.19 16.05 -6.17
CA SER A 151 -8.79 16.76 -7.38
C SER A 151 -8.24 15.77 -8.40
N VAL A 152 -8.47 16.04 -9.66
CA VAL A 152 -8.00 15.18 -10.75
C VAL A 152 -7.21 16.04 -11.73
N GLN A 153 -6.02 15.57 -12.06
CA GLN A 153 -5.22 16.10 -13.14
C GLN A 153 -5.12 15.04 -14.23
N ILE A 154 -5.59 15.34 -15.41
CA ILE A 154 -5.56 14.44 -16.55
C ILE A 154 -4.61 15.01 -17.58
N ASN A 155 -3.57 14.28 -17.89
CA ASN A 155 -2.60 14.69 -18.89
C ASN A 155 -3.06 14.30 -20.30
N ASN A 156 -2.55 15.00 -21.28
CA ASN A 156 -2.96 14.82 -22.66
C ASN A 156 -2.54 13.43 -23.18
N GLY A 157 -3.49 12.65 -23.62
CA GLY A 157 -3.25 11.28 -24.10
C GLY A 157 -3.90 10.21 -23.22
N ALA A 158 -4.27 10.57 -21.98
CA ALA A 158 -4.94 9.63 -21.09
C ALA A 158 -6.34 9.30 -21.61
N VAL A 159 -6.76 8.06 -21.39
CA VAL A 159 -8.08 7.58 -21.74
C VAL A 159 -8.84 7.22 -20.48
N ILE A 160 -9.99 7.82 -20.28
CA ILE A 160 -10.86 7.51 -19.16
C ILE A 160 -12.24 7.14 -19.70
N GLU A 161 -12.69 5.95 -19.37
CA GLU A 161 -14.02 5.48 -19.68
C GLU A 161 -14.78 5.23 -18.38
N GLY A 162 -15.66 6.16 -18.03
CA GLY A 162 -16.42 6.10 -16.77
C GLY A 162 -16.72 7.48 -16.21
N PHE A 163 -17.06 7.52 -14.94
CA PHE A 163 -17.40 8.75 -14.28
C PHE A 163 -16.25 9.26 -13.42
N CYS A 164 -16.02 10.56 -13.48
CA CYS A 164 -15.04 11.22 -12.62
C CYS A 164 -15.80 12.15 -11.69
N SER A 165 -15.71 11.89 -10.39
CA SER A 165 -16.39 12.67 -9.35
C SER A 165 -15.39 13.26 -8.38
N GLN A 166 -15.47 14.55 -8.16
CA GLN A 166 -14.66 15.24 -7.16
C GLN A 166 -15.45 15.42 -5.86
N CYS A 167 -15.92 14.34 -5.30
CA CYS A 167 -16.79 14.37 -4.13
C CYS A 167 -16.08 14.81 -2.83
N TYR A 168 -14.77 14.82 -2.82
CA TYR A 168 -13.97 15.29 -1.68
C TYR A 168 -13.48 16.73 -1.84
N ALA A 169 -13.91 17.42 -2.88
CA ALA A 169 -13.56 18.81 -3.06
C ALA A 169 -14.45 19.69 -2.16
N ASP A 170 -13.86 20.60 -1.42
CA ASP A 170 -14.60 21.51 -0.55
C ASP A 170 -15.24 22.66 -1.33
N VAL A 171 -15.85 22.36 -2.46
CA VAL A 171 -16.47 23.38 -3.29
C VAL A 171 -17.96 23.11 -3.36
N ASP A 172 -18.74 24.01 -2.83
CA ASP A 172 -20.19 23.94 -2.99
C ASP A 172 -20.55 24.49 -4.37
N VAL A 173 -20.64 23.53 -5.30
CA VAL A 173 -20.94 23.84 -6.69
C VAL A 173 -22.31 24.51 -6.82
N GLN A 174 -23.22 24.15 -5.92
CA GLN A 174 -24.57 24.71 -6.00
C GLN A 174 -24.62 26.19 -5.64
N SER A 175 -23.78 26.63 -4.71
CA SER A 175 -23.75 28.03 -4.34
C SER A 175 -23.23 28.91 -5.47
N LEU A 176 -22.32 28.40 -6.27
CA LEU A 176 -21.76 29.13 -7.40
C LEU A 176 -22.80 29.36 -8.52
N PHE A 177 -23.68 28.38 -8.72
CA PHE A 177 -24.72 28.52 -9.74
C PHE A 177 -25.93 29.32 -9.23
N ASN A 178 -26.20 29.27 -7.93
CA ASN A 178 -27.29 30.03 -7.36
C ASN A 178 -26.97 31.53 -7.23
N ALA A 179 -25.71 31.89 -7.09
CA ALA A 179 -25.31 33.29 -7.02
C ALA A 179 -25.55 34.04 -8.32
N LYS A 180 -25.70 33.36 -9.43
CA LYS A 180 -25.97 33.97 -10.72
C LYS A 180 -27.46 34.18 -11.03
N LYS A 181 -28.35 33.63 -10.19
CA LYS A 181 -29.78 33.77 -10.44
C LYS A 181 -30.44 34.96 -9.74
N GLY A 182 -29.64 35.76 -9.08
CA GLY A 182 -30.16 36.89 -8.31
C GLY A 182 -29.92 38.25 -8.94
N ASN A 183 -30.20 38.38 -10.24
CA ASN A 183 -30.19 39.71 -10.84
C ASN A 183 -31.22 39.80 -11.94
#